data_6427fd096b2c937a960d71dec2d5d1d1
#
_entry.id   6427fd096b2c937a960d71dec2d5d1d1
#
_cell.length_a   1.000
_cell.length_b   1.000
_cell.length_c   1.000
_cell.angle_alpha   90.00
_cell.angle_beta   90.00
_cell.angle_gamma   90.00
#
_symmetry.space_group_name_H-M   'P 1'
#
loop_
_entity.id
_entity.type
_entity.pdbx_description
1 polymer ?
#
loop_
_entity_poly.entity_id
_entity_poly.type
_entity_poly.pdbx_seq_one_letter_code
_entity_poly.pdbx_strand_id
1 'polypeptide(L)'
;NTPLRIASEITVPVRHVLMSRTGQMADIRQVVAHPQALAQCTLWLQRNLPDVELMPVSSNGEGARRAAEDPTLAAIGSETALAVYDLLSVAHAIQDDPMNRTRFLVVGMQKVLPSGQDQTSLILGVPEPLSRHGVTMKRFESRPARQGGWEYYFYIDLLGHQDDPEVSTALAELQQRAAFFRLMGSYPSESAMVV
;
A
#
# COMPACT_ATOMS: atom_id res chain seq x y z
N ASN A 1 -17.91 -16.11 -0.39
CA ASN A 1 -18.23 -15.67 0.98
C ASN A 1 -17.20 -16.27 1.94
N THR A 2 -16.59 -15.46 2.78
CA THR A 2 -15.66 -15.85 3.83
C THR A 2 -16.11 -15.22 5.15
N PRO A 3 -15.97 -15.89 6.31
CA PRO A 3 -16.23 -15.31 7.62
C PRO A 3 -15.14 -14.34 8.09
N LEU A 4 -14.04 -14.22 7.33
CA LEU A 4 -12.92 -13.37 7.68
C LEU A 4 -13.32 -11.90 7.72
N ARG A 5 -12.80 -11.20 8.72
CA ARG A 5 -12.94 -9.75 8.94
C ARG A 5 -11.57 -9.10 9.08
N ILE A 6 -11.50 -7.82 8.79
CA ILE A 6 -10.30 -7.04 9.09
C ILE A 6 -10.27 -6.80 10.60
N ALA A 7 -9.18 -7.21 11.23
CA ALA A 7 -8.96 -7.10 12.66
C ALA A 7 -7.96 -5.98 13.01
N SER A 8 -7.07 -5.61 12.07
CA SER A 8 -6.08 -4.56 12.25
C SER A 8 -5.53 -4.13 10.89
N GLU A 9 -4.81 -3.02 10.87
CA GLU A 9 -4.00 -2.58 9.75
C GLU A 9 -2.57 -2.26 10.19
N ILE A 10 -1.63 -2.42 9.26
CA ILE A 10 -0.23 -2.03 9.44
C ILE A 10 0.18 -1.28 8.19
N THR A 11 0.71 -0.08 8.36
CA THR A 11 1.22 0.73 7.25
C THR A 11 2.74 0.79 7.30
N VAL A 12 3.38 0.40 6.19
CA VAL A 12 4.83 0.37 6.06
C VAL A 12 5.25 1.40 5.02
N PRO A 13 6.12 2.38 5.37
CA PRO A 13 6.66 3.30 4.39
C PRO A 13 7.51 2.56 3.36
N VAL A 14 7.31 2.90 2.09
CA VAL A 14 8.14 2.38 1.00
C VAL A 14 9.38 3.26 0.88
N ARG A 15 10.54 2.69 1.17
CA ARG A 15 11.84 3.36 1.03
C ARG A 15 12.70 2.57 0.07
N HIS A 16 13.13 3.21 -1.00
CA HIS A 16 14.01 2.62 -1.99
C HIS A 16 15.45 3.04 -1.76
N VAL A 17 16.35 2.07 -1.87
CA VAL A 17 17.80 2.25 -1.81
C VAL A 17 18.38 1.87 -3.17
N LEU A 18 19.24 2.73 -3.73
CA LEU A 18 20.12 2.37 -4.83
C LEU A 18 21.33 1.65 -4.23
N MET A 19 21.63 0.47 -4.72
CA MET A 19 22.69 -0.39 -4.20
C MET A 19 23.51 -1.00 -5.33
N SER A 20 24.80 -1.17 -5.09
CA SER A 20 25.71 -1.83 -6.02
C SER A 20 26.79 -2.60 -5.25
N ARG A 21 27.55 -3.43 -5.95
CA ARG A 21 28.66 -4.17 -5.35
C ARG A 21 29.79 -3.25 -4.87
N THR A 22 30.04 -2.15 -5.58
CA THR A 22 31.16 -1.22 -5.27
C THR A 22 30.75 -0.10 -4.32
N GLY A 23 29.45 0.22 -4.21
CA GLY A 23 28.92 1.38 -3.49
C GLY A 23 29.25 2.73 -4.15
N GLN A 24 29.83 2.72 -5.35
CA GLN A 24 30.26 3.92 -6.05
C GLN A 24 29.34 4.25 -7.22
N MET A 25 28.79 5.46 -7.23
CA MET A 25 27.88 5.92 -8.29
C MET A 25 28.56 5.99 -9.66
N ALA A 26 29.87 6.29 -9.70
CA ALA A 26 30.64 6.43 -10.93
C ALA A 26 30.82 5.10 -11.69
N ASP A 27 30.72 3.96 -11.00
CA ASP A 27 30.87 2.64 -11.61
C ASP A 27 29.61 2.15 -12.30
N ILE A 28 28.46 2.77 -12.01
CA ILE A 28 27.15 2.33 -12.49
C ILE A 28 27.02 2.63 -13.99
N ARG A 29 26.71 1.58 -14.76
CA ARG A 29 26.38 1.67 -16.19
C ARG A 29 24.92 1.35 -16.47
N GLN A 30 24.29 0.56 -15.60
CA GLN A 30 22.90 0.16 -15.76
C GLN A 30 22.23 0.00 -14.38
N VAL A 31 20.94 0.39 -14.29
CA VAL A 31 20.11 0.19 -13.11
C VAL A 31 19.07 -0.87 -13.39
N VAL A 32 19.03 -1.91 -12.56
CA VAL A 32 18.13 -3.07 -12.70
C VAL A 32 17.15 -3.13 -11.54
N ALA A 33 15.83 -3.12 -11.79
CA ALA A 33 14.81 -3.24 -10.78
C ALA A 33 13.46 -3.67 -11.36
N HIS A 34 12.51 -4.01 -10.50
CA HIS A 34 11.13 -4.21 -10.92
C HIS A 34 10.56 -2.92 -11.54
N PRO A 35 9.73 -2.99 -12.62
CA PRO A 35 9.19 -1.82 -13.30
C PRO A 35 8.55 -0.79 -12.37
N GLN A 36 7.84 -1.26 -11.34
CA GLN A 36 7.22 -0.38 -10.35
C GLN A 36 8.26 0.43 -9.54
N ALA A 37 9.38 -0.18 -9.15
CA ALA A 37 10.43 0.51 -8.41
C ALA A 37 11.15 1.55 -9.31
N LEU A 38 11.40 1.22 -10.58
CA LEU A 38 11.92 2.18 -11.56
C LEU A 38 10.97 3.38 -11.72
N ALA A 39 9.66 3.13 -11.86
CA ALA A 39 8.65 4.19 -11.99
C ALA A 39 8.56 5.08 -10.74
N GLN A 40 8.75 4.51 -9.55
CA GLN A 40 8.72 5.24 -8.27
C GLN A 40 9.97 6.07 -8.00
N CYS A 41 11.04 5.90 -8.78
CA CYS A 41 12.32 6.60 -8.63
C CYS A 41 12.72 7.38 -9.90
N THR A 42 11.79 7.60 -10.82
CA THR A 42 12.05 8.18 -12.15
C THR A 42 12.73 9.55 -12.07
N LEU A 43 12.20 10.48 -11.26
CA LEU A 43 12.73 11.83 -11.15
C LEU A 43 14.12 11.83 -10.49
N TRP A 44 14.32 11.00 -9.50
CA TRP A 44 15.62 10.86 -8.84
C TRP A 44 16.67 10.30 -9.80
N LEU A 45 16.33 9.24 -10.56
CA LEU A 45 17.23 8.62 -11.55
C LEU A 45 17.60 9.61 -12.66
N GLN A 46 16.64 10.34 -13.20
CA GLN A 46 16.89 11.36 -14.23
C GLN A 46 17.85 12.47 -13.78
N ARG A 47 17.81 12.86 -12.50
CA ARG A 47 18.66 13.90 -11.96
C ARG A 47 20.08 13.42 -11.64
N ASN A 48 20.22 12.20 -11.15
CA ASN A 48 21.49 11.70 -10.62
C ASN A 48 22.22 10.74 -11.56
N LEU A 49 21.49 10.07 -12.45
CA LEU A 49 22.01 9.05 -13.39
C LEU A 49 21.33 9.20 -14.77
N PRO A 50 21.37 10.39 -15.41
CA PRO A 50 20.61 10.67 -16.64
C PRO A 50 21.02 9.78 -17.84
N ASP A 51 22.28 9.36 -17.90
CA ASP A 51 22.84 8.60 -19.03
C ASP A 51 22.91 7.08 -18.78
N VAL A 52 22.35 6.62 -17.65
CA VAL A 52 22.41 5.21 -17.25
C VAL A 52 21.20 4.47 -17.79
N GLU A 53 21.41 3.31 -18.39
CA GLU A 53 20.33 2.46 -18.90
C GLU A 53 19.49 1.88 -17.76
N LEU A 54 18.15 1.90 -17.91
CA LEU A 54 17.21 1.32 -16.97
C LEU A 54 16.68 -0.01 -17.52
N MET A 55 16.99 -1.11 -16.83
CA MET A 55 16.57 -2.45 -17.24
C MET A 55 15.51 -3.01 -16.29
N PRO A 56 14.28 -3.26 -16.76
CA PRO A 56 13.26 -3.92 -15.96
C PRO A 56 13.57 -5.41 -15.78
N VAL A 57 13.38 -5.90 -14.54
CA VAL A 57 13.52 -7.31 -14.16
C VAL A 57 12.27 -7.79 -13.40
N SER A 58 12.15 -9.10 -13.18
CA SER A 58 10.95 -9.73 -12.60
C SER A 58 10.68 -9.34 -11.14
N SER A 59 11.71 -8.95 -10.38
CA SER A 59 11.62 -8.50 -9.00
C SER A 59 12.83 -7.67 -8.58
N ASN A 60 12.70 -6.88 -7.50
CA ASN A 60 13.84 -6.16 -6.92
C ASN A 60 14.92 -7.12 -6.37
N GLY A 61 14.52 -8.30 -5.88
CA GLY A 61 15.45 -9.33 -5.45
C GLY A 61 16.29 -9.88 -6.61
N GLU A 62 15.68 -10.07 -7.78
CA GLU A 62 16.42 -10.47 -9.00
C GLU A 62 17.40 -9.35 -9.42
N GLY A 63 16.99 -8.09 -9.33
CA GLY A 63 17.90 -6.96 -9.58
C GLY A 63 19.09 -6.95 -8.63
N ALA A 64 18.86 -7.11 -7.33
CA ALA A 64 19.91 -7.16 -6.31
C ALA A 64 20.88 -8.33 -6.53
N ARG A 65 20.37 -9.52 -6.87
CA ARG A 65 21.20 -10.67 -7.21
C ARG A 65 22.14 -10.38 -8.39
N ARG A 66 21.63 -9.78 -9.47
CA ARG A 66 22.45 -9.41 -10.63
C ARG A 66 23.51 -8.36 -10.28
N ALA A 67 23.14 -7.33 -9.51
CA ALA A 67 24.08 -6.31 -9.07
C ALA A 67 25.19 -6.86 -8.16
N ALA A 68 24.95 -7.94 -7.43
CA ALA A 68 25.99 -8.63 -6.67
C ALA A 68 27.01 -9.38 -7.56
N GLU A 69 26.58 -9.85 -8.73
CA GLU A 69 27.42 -10.58 -9.68
C GLU A 69 28.21 -9.64 -10.61
N ASP A 70 27.65 -8.48 -10.97
CA ASP A 70 28.25 -7.51 -11.89
C ASP A 70 28.47 -6.14 -11.23
N PRO A 71 29.73 -5.68 -11.06
CA PRO A 71 30.05 -4.41 -10.42
C PRO A 71 29.60 -3.17 -11.21
N THR A 72 29.22 -3.33 -12.49
CA THR A 72 28.70 -2.23 -13.33
C THR A 72 27.18 -2.03 -13.18
N LEU A 73 26.52 -2.95 -12.51
CA LEU A 73 25.09 -2.88 -12.26
C LEU A 73 24.78 -2.27 -10.88
N ALA A 74 23.71 -1.49 -10.84
CA ALA A 74 23.09 -1.11 -9.59
C ALA A 74 21.63 -1.63 -9.55
N ALA A 75 21.14 -1.95 -8.35
CA ALA A 75 19.76 -2.36 -8.15
C ALA A 75 18.98 -1.35 -7.29
N ILE A 76 17.67 -1.30 -7.47
CA ILE A 76 16.77 -0.60 -6.55
C ILE A 76 16.01 -1.63 -5.72
N GLY A 77 16.04 -1.47 -4.41
CA GLY A 77 15.36 -2.38 -3.49
C GLY A 77 15.15 -1.80 -2.10
N SER A 78 14.73 -2.66 -1.17
CA SER A 78 14.65 -2.31 0.25
C SER A 78 16.04 -2.37 0.90
N GLU A 79 16.20 -1.68 2.03
CA GLU A 79 17.46 -1.69 2.79
C GLU A 79 17.89 -3.10 3.24
N THR A 80 16.92 -3.98 3.49
CA THR A 80 17.20 -5.39 3.83
C THR A 80 17.94 -6.15 2.73
N ALA A 81 17.80 -5.74 1.47
CA ALA A 81 18.51 -6.38 0.36
C ALA A 81 20.02 -6.17 0.41
N LEU A 82 20.52 -5.09 1.02
CA LEU A 82 21.94 -4.85 1.22
C LEU A 82 22.61 -6.03 1.94
N ALA A 83 22.05 -6.43 3.08
CA ALA A 83 22.60 -7.54 3.88
C ALA A 83 22.38 -8.91 3.23
N VAL A 84 21.25 -9.12 2.53
CA VAL A 84 20.93 -10.41 1.89
C VAL A 84 21.84 -10.71 0.72
N TYR A 85 22.23 -9.69 -0.06
CA TYR A 85 23.01 -9.85 -1.30
C TYR A 85 24.43 -9.33 -1.17
N ASP A 86 24.89 -8.94 0.01
CA ASP A 86 26.21 -8.37 0.28
C ASP A 86 26.52 -7.17 -0.64
N LEU A 87 25.56 -6.25 -0.72
CA LEU A 87 25.65 -5.03 -1.51
C LEU A 87 25.89 -3.80 -0.63
N LEU A 88 26.49 -2.79 -1.21
CA LEU A 88 26.73 -1.49 -0.57
C LEU A 88 25.68 -0.48 -1.04
N SER A 89 25.24 0.38 -0.13
CA SER A 89 24.33 1.47 -0.47
C SER A 89 25.07 2.55 -1.26
N VAL A 90 24.47 2.99 -2.35
CA VAL A 90 24.92 4.15 -3.15
C VAL A 90 24.11 5.39 -2.74
N ALA A 91 22.79 5.25 -2.60
CA ALA A 91 21.89 6.32 -2.14
C ALA A 91 20.68 5.74 -1.44
N HIS A 92 20.20 6.45 -0.42
CA HIS A 92 19.00 6.09 0.35
C HIS A 92 17.83 6.99 0.00
N ALA A 93 16.61 6.48 0.25
CA ALA A 93 15.35 7.21 0.10
C ALA A 93 15.18 7.87 -1.28
N ILE A 94 15.48 7.10 -2.33
CA ILE A 94 15.49 7.60 -3.72
C ILE A 94 14.09 7.63 -4.37
N GLN A 95 13.04 7.21 -3.69
CA GLN A 95 11.65 7.29 -4.19
C GLN A 95 11.20 8.75 -4.34
N ASP A 96 10.48 9.03 -5.43
CA ASP A 96 10.00 10.38 -5.77
C ASP A 96 8.92 10.88 -4.81
N ASP A 97 8.08 9.97 -4.31
CA ASP A 97 7.05 10.27 -3.30
C ASP A 97 7.51 9.83 -1.89
N PRO A 98 7.85 10.77 -0.99
CA PRO A 98 8.26 10.46 0.38
C PRO A 98 7.11 9.91 1.24
N MET A 99 5.86 10.10 0.81
CA MET A 99 4.66 9.61 1.51
C MET A 99 4.20 8.24 1.03
N ASN A 100 4.92 7.63 0.08
CA ASN A 100 4.58 6.31 -0.44
C ASN A 100 4.60 5.25 0.67
N ARG A 101 3.47 4.56 0.84
CA ARG A 101 3.25 3.57 1.90
C ARG A 101 2.49 2.37 1.39
N THR A 102 2.79 1.21 1.91
CA THR A 102 2.00 -0.01 1.69
C THR A 102 1.18 -0.30 2.94
N ARG A 103 -0.14 -0.40 2.76
CA ARG A 103 -1.08 -0.79 3.80
C ARG A 103 -1.30 -2.29 3.76
N PHE A 104 -1.08 -2.97 4.87
CA PHE A 104 -1.38 -4.37 5.07
C PHE A 104 -2.59 -4.50 5.99
N LEU A 105 -3.50 -5.41 5.65
CA LEU A 105 -4.67 -5.71 6.46
C LEU A 105 -4.46 -7.06 7.16
N VAL A 106 -4.59 -7.06 8.47
CA VAL A 106 -4.64 -8.29 9.26
C VAL A 106 -6.08 -8.78 9.25
N VAL A 107 -6.28 -10.01 8.78
CA VAL A 107 -7.61 -10.60 8.69
C VAL A 107 -7.73 -11.80 9.63
N GLY A 108 -8.89 -11.90 10.28
CA GLY A 108 -9.19 -12.96 11.24
C GLY A 108 -10.68 -13.23 11.36
N MET A 109 -11.05 -14.20 12.17
CA MET A 109 -12.47 -14.56 12.43
C MET A 109 -13.06 -13.80 13.63
N GLN A 110 -12.21 -13.17 14.44
CA GLN A 110 -12.59 -12.50 15.66
C GLN A 110 -13.22 -11.14 15.37
N LYS A 111 -14.25 -10.76 16.14
CA LYS A 111 -14.76 -9.40 16.20
C LYS A 111 -13.85 -8.58 17.12
N VAL A 112 -13.33 -7.47 16.65
CA VAL A 112 -12.53 -6.53 17.44
C VAL A 112 -13.50 -5.65 18.24
N LEU A 113 -13.16 -5.38 19.49
CA LEU A 113 -13.94 -4.48 20.35
C LEU A 113 -13.56 -3.02 20.07
N PRO A 114 -14.47 -2.05 20.35
CA PRO A 114 -14.18 -0.63 20.18
C PRO A 114 -12.96 -0.20 20.99
N SER A 115 -12.02 0.53 20.36
CA SER A 115 -10.85 1.11 21.00
C SER A 115 -10.99 2.61 21.28
N GLY A 116 -12.02 3.25 20.73
CA GLY A 116 -12.23 4.70 20.78
C GLY A 116 -11.54 5.48 19.66
N GLN A 117 -10.66 4.84 18.91
CA GLN A 117 -9.99 5.39 17.70
C GLN A 117 -10.03 4.37 16.58
N ASP A 118 -11.23 4.02 16.14
CA ASP A 118 -11.45 2.95 15.20
C ASP A 118 -11.75 3.45 13.80
N GLN A 119 -11.63 2.54 12.85
CA GLN A 119 -12.17 2.69 11.51
C GLN A 119 -12.95 1.44 11.11
N THR A 120 -13.95 1.64 10.27
CA THR A 120 -14.83 0.57 9.75
C THR A 120 -14.65 0.49 8.24
N SER A 121 -14.29 -0.69 7.74
CA SER A 121 -14.19 -0.97 6.31
C SER A 121 -15.40 -1.72 5.80
N LEU A 122 -15.92 -1.29 4.63
CA LEU A 122 -17.07 -1.93 3.98
C LEU A 122 -16.93 -1.91 2.46
N ILE A 123 -17.74 -2.76 1.81
CA ILE A 123 -17.87 -2.80 0.35
C ILE A 123 -19.35 -2.58 0.01
N LEU A 124 -19.58 -1.66 -0.93
CA LEU A 124 -20.93 -1.33 -1.42
C LEU A 124 -21.04 -1.55 -2.94
N GLY A 125 -22.23 -1.93 -3.41
CA GLY A 125 -22.55 -2.01 -4.83
C GLY A 125 -23.03 -0.69 -5.44
N VAL A 126 -23.49 0.27 -4.61
CA VAL A 126 -23.93 1.60 -5.04
C VAL A 126 -23.48 2.63 -4.01
N PRO A 127 -22.83 3.75 -4.41
CA PRO A 127 -22.45 4.79 -3.48
C PRO A 127 -23.68 5.63 -3.11
N GLU A 128 -24.02 5.63 -1.83
CA GLU A 128 -24.98 6.57 -1.22
C GLU A 128 -24.22 7.59 -0.38
N PRO A 129 -24.69 8.84 -0.27
CA PRO A 129 -23.99 9.86 0.51
C PRO A 129 -24.04 9.53 2.02
N LEU A 130 -22.89 9.15 2.56
CA LEU A 130 -22.66 8.89 3.99
C LEU A 130 -22.71 10.16 4.86
N SER A 131 -22.61 11.33 4.22
CA SER A 131 -22.52 12.63 4.89
C SER A 131 -23.77 13.01 5.73
N ARG A 132 -24.90 12.35 5.51
CA ARG A 132 -26.13 12.63 6.24
C ARG A 132 -26.10 12.23 7.73
N HIS A 133 -25.19 11.33 8.09
CA HIS A 133 -25.09 10.77 9.45
C HIS A 133 -23.92 11.30 10.24
N GLY A 134 -23.23 12.35 9.77
CA GLY A 134 -22.03 12.87 10.43
C GLY A 134 -20.81 11.94 10.39
N VAL A 135 -20.89 10.82 9.68
CA VAL A 135 -19.80 9.85 9.58
C VAL A 135 -18.78 10.32 8.57
N THR A 136 -17.54 10.43 9.01
CA THR A 136 -16.41 10.84 8.15
C THR A 136 -15.90 9.67 7.34
N MET A 137 -15.88 9.83 6.02
CA MET A 137 -15.27 8.89 5.09
C MET A 137 -13.76 9.19 4.98
N LYS A 138 -12.92 8.22 5.38
CA LYS A 138 -11.45 8.32 5.35
C LYS A 138 -10.88 7.90 3.99
N ARG A 139 -11.50 6.91 3.35
CA ARG A 139 -11.04 6.35 2.08
C ARG A 139 -12.23 5.96 1.21
N PHE A 140 -12.06 6.17 -0.08
CA PHE A 140 -13.02 5.73 -1.10
C PHE A 140 -12.23 5.22 -2.31
N GLU A 141 -12.52 3.98 -2.74
CA GLU A 141 -11.92 3.36 -3.91
C GLU A 141 -13.00 2.62 -4.69
N SER A 142 -13.07 2.83 -5.99
CA SER A 142 -13.97 2.09 -6.88
C SER A 142 -13.22 1.06 -7.71
N ARG A 143 -13.80 -0.12 -7.87
CA ARG A 143 -13.30 -1.17 -8.77
C ARG A 143 -14.43 -1.73 -9.61
N PRO A 144 -14.21 -1.97 -10.93
CA PRO A 144 -15.22 -2.61 -11.77
C PRO A 144 -15.57 -4.01 -11.24
N ALA A 145 -16.85 -4.35 -11.25
CA ALA A 145 -17.30 -5.71 -10.97
C ALA A 145 -16.88 -6.63 -12.11
N ARG A 146 -16.36 -7.81 -11.79
CA ARG A 146 -15.86 -8.78 -12.80
C ARG A 146 -16.97 -9.52 -13.55
N GLN A 147 -18.23 -9.38 -13.14
CA GLN A 147 -19.38 -10.06 -13.73
C GLN A 147 -20.39 -9.05 -14.22
N GLY A 148 -20.41 -8.81 -15.54
CA GLY A 148 -21.50 -8.24 -16.32
C GLY A 148 -21.86 -6.78 -16.02
N GLY A 149 -21.81 -5.93 -17.08
CA GLY A 149 -22.35 -4.58 -17.03
C GLY A 149 -21.46 -3.53 -16.35
N TRP A 150 -21.92 -2.31 -16.35
CA TRP A 150 -21.27 -1.14 -15.79
C TRP A 150 -21.37 -1.06 -14.24
N GLU A 151 -21.24 -2.20 -13.54
CA GLU A 151 -21.33 -2.28 -12.09
C GLU A 151 -19.97 -2.05 -11.44
N TYR A 152 -19.95 -1.27 -10.37
CA TYR A 152 -18.76 -0.98 -9.56
C TYR A 152 -18.96 -1.45 -8.13
N TYR A 153 -17.91 -1.97 -7.52
CA TYR A 153 -17.79 -2.12 -6.08
C TYR A 153 -17.01 -0.94 -5.51
N PHE A 154 -17.55 -0.38 -4.44
CA PHE A 154 -16.95 0.73 -3.71
C PHE A 154 -16.40 0.20 -2.38
N TYR A 155 -15.10 0.35 -2.20
CA TYR A 155 -14.41 0.04 -0.96
C TYR A 155 -14.31 1.32 -0.17
N ILE A 156 -14.88 1.33 1.04
CA ILE A 156 -15.01 2.52 1.86
C ILE A 156 -14.46 2.25 3.24
N ASP A 157 -13.63 3.15 3.76
CA ASP A 157 -13.22 3.19 5.14
C ASP A 157 -13.85 4.42 5.81
N LEU A 158 -14.57 4.20 6.92
CA LEU A 158 -15.20 5.21 7.76
C LEU A 158 -14.43 5.37 9.06
N LEU A 159 -14.41 6.57 9.63
CA LEU A 159 -13.95 6.77 11.00
C LEU A 159 -15.03 6.30 11.97
N GLY A 160 -14.62 5.63 13.05
CA GLY A 160 -15.46 5.09 14.09
C GLY A 160 -15.69 3.58 13.99
N HIS A 161 -16.13 3.00 15.08
CA HIS A 161 -16.44 1.57 15.21
C HIS A 161 -17.87 1.27 14.77
N GLN A 162 -18.12 0.10 14.20
CA GLN A 162 -19.47 -0.33 13.77
C GLN A 162 -20.52 -0.30 14.89
N ASP A 163 -20.11 -0.38 16.15
CA ASP A 163 -20.96 -0.36 17.32
C ASP A 163 -21.18 1.08 17.86
N ASP A 164 -20.52 2.10 17.31
CA ASP A 164 -20.75 3.50 17.64
C ASP A 164 -22.13 3.92 17.09
N PRO A 165 -22.95 4.66 17.83
CA PRO A 165 -24.34 4.96 17.44
C PRO A 165 -24.50 5.58 16.05
N GLU A 166 -23.63 6.55 15.71
CA GLU A 166 -23.67 7.25 14.41
C GLU A 166 -23.27 6.32 13.27
N VAL A 167 -22.20 5.53 13.45
CA VAL A 167 -21.70 4.57 12.46
C VAL A 167 -22.72 3.43 12.28
N SER A 168 -23.24 2.89 13.38
CA SER A 168 -24.24 1.83 13.35
C SER A 168 -25.51 2.25 12.59
N THR A 169 -26.00 3.48 12.83
CA THR A 169 -27.16 4.03 12.12
C THR A 169 -26.89 4.17 10.63
N ALA A 170 -25.72 4.72 10.25
CA ALA A 170 -25.33 4.87 8.86
C ALA A 170 -25.19 3.50 8.15
N LEU A 171 -24.57 2.51 8.81
CA LEU A 171 -24.42 1.17 8.25
C LEU A 171 -25.78 0.47 8.04
N ALA A 172 -26.72 0.63 8.97
CA ALA A 172 -28.07 0.07 8.85
C ALA A 172 -28.84 0.66 7.66
N GLU A 173 -28.76 1.97 7.44
CA GLU A 173 -29.39 2.61 6.28
C GLU A 173 -28.73 2.17 4.97
N LEU A 174 -27.39 2.12 4.92
CA LEU A 174 -26.65 1.65 3.74
C LEU A 174 -27.01 0.20 3.38
N GLN A 175 -27.16 -0.67 4.38
CA GLN A 175 -27.54 -2.06 4.17
C GLN A 175 -28.92 -2.20 3.56
N GLN A 176 -29.86 -1.32 3.90
CA GLN A 176 -31.22 -1.33 3.34
C GLN A 176 -31.29 -0.84 1.88
N ARG A 177 -30.38 0.06 1.50
CA ARG A 177 -30.43 0.77 0.22
C ARG A 177 -29.44 0.25 -0.82
N ALA A 178 -28.35 -0.39 -0.40
CA ALA A 178 -27.32 -0.89 -1.31
C ALA A 178 -27.75 -2.20 -1.96
N ALA A 179 -27.56 -2.32 -3.29
CA ALA A 179 -27.75 -3.57 -4.02
C ALA A 179 -26.79 -4.68 -3.53
N PHE A 180 -25.60 -4.28 -3.07
CA PHE A 180 -24.62 -5.14 -2.42
C PHE A 180 -24.03 -4.40 -1.22
N PHE A 181 -24.02 -5.06 -0.06
CA PHE A 181 -23.42 -4.55 1.17
C PHE A 181 -22.60 -5.64 1.85
N ARG A 182 -21.37 -5.32 2.21
CA ARG A 182 -20.52 -6.20 3.01
C ARG A 182 -19.70 -5.39 4.01
N LEU A 183 -19.92 -5.64 5.28
CA LEU A 183 -19.08 -5.13 6.36
C LEU A 183 -17.82 -6.00 6.44
N MET A 184 -16.65 -5.39 6.27
CA MET A 184 -15.35 -6.07 6.29
C MET A 184 -14.77 -6.15 7.70
N GLY A 185 -15.14 -5.23 8.59
CA GLY A 185 -14.74 -5.18 9.99
C GLY A 185 -14.51 -3.76 10.49
N SER A 186 -14.47 -3.62 11.83
CA SER A 186 -14.02 -2.41 12.52
C SER A 186 -12.79 -2.77 13.34
N TYR A 187 -11.81 -1.88 13.34
CA TYR A 187 -10.49 -2.12 13.93
C TYR A 187 -9.81 -0.80 14.27
N PRO A 188 -8.85 -0.79 15.22
CA PRO A 188 -8.12 0.42 15.57
C PRO A 188 -7.46 1.06 14.34
N SER A 189 -7.61 2.37 14.19
CA SER A 189 -6.91 3.13 13.15
C SER A 189 -5.42 3.24 13.49
N GLU A 190 -4.57 3.38 12.48
CA GLU A 190 -3.11 3.46 12.66
C GLU A 190 -2.69 4.56 13.65
N SER A 191 -3.45 5.66 13.74
CA SER A 191 -3.20 6.72 14.72
C SER A 191 -3.32 6.27 16.18
N ALA A 192 -4.01 5.14 16.44
CA ALA A 192 -4.18 4.57 17.78
C ALA A 192 -3.03 3.63 18.20
N MET A 193 -2.17 3.22 17.27
CA MET A 193 -1.08 2.26 17.55
C MET A 193 0.29 2.90 17.84
N VAL A 194 0.36 4.23 17.92
CA VAL A 194 1.57 4.93 18.33
C VAL A 194 1.49 5.15 19.83
N VAL A 195 1.91 4.15 20.60
CA VAL A 195 2.27 4.26 22.02
C VAL A 195 3.70 3.78 22.18
#